data_294193c84cf7da8dcd0bca183898f7f5
#
_entry.id   294193c84cf7da8dcd0bca183898f7f5
#
_cell.length_a   1.000
_cell.length_b   1.000
_cell.length_c   1.000
_cell.angle_alpha   90.00
_cell.angle_beta   90.00
_cell.angle_gamma   90.00
#
_symmetry.space_group_name_H-M   'P 1'
#
loop_
_entity.id
_entity.type
_entity.pdbx_description
1 polymer ?
#
loop_
_entity_poly.entity_id
_entity_poly.type
_entity_poly.pdbx_seq_one_letter_code
_entity_poly.pdbx_strand_id
1 'polypeptide(L)'
;HGATTFGEDRKASIDWDKCVGCGRCIAVCNTDAIRPGNDAAMEELGCRMAEYAKAVVDGRPQFHISLVIDVSPYCDCHGENDLPIVPDVGMFASFDPVALDQACADACGKQPPIPGSHLDEQMHREGFCDKHDHFINSMPNTDWRVCLAHCEKIGIGTRSYELVEVK
;
A
#
# COMPACT_ATOMS: atom_id res chain seq x y z
N HIS A 1 -1.00 -11.90 22.83
CA HIS A 1 0.31 -12.45 23.23
C HIS A 1 0.83 -11.87 24.56
N GLY A 2 0.10 -10.91 25.19
CA GLY A 2 0.48 -10.34 26.49
C GLY A 2 1.75 -9.48 26.47
N ALA A 3 2.13 -8.96 25.31
CA ALA A 3 3.32 -8.13 25.15
C ALA A 3 3.08 -6.66 25.54
N THR A 4 1.82 -6.19 25.54
CA THR A 4 1.47 -4.84 25.95
C THR A 4 1.22 -4.80 27.45
N THR A 5 1.92 -3.92 28.15
CA THR A 5 1.80 -3.73 29.60
C THR A 5 1.65 -2.24 29.91
N PHE A 6 1.15 -1.93 31.12
CA PHE A 6 1.06 -0.55 31.61
C PHE A 6 1.96 -0.41 32.85
N GLY A 7 2.80 0.60 32.85
CA GLY A 7 3.60 0.97 34.00
C GLY A 7 2.79 1.67 35.10
N GLU A 8 3.38 1.92 36.26
CA GLU A 8 2.79 2.68 37.37
C GLU A 8 2.44 4.12 36.96
N ASP A 9 3.19 4.66 36.00
CA ASP A 9 2.96 5.97 35.35
C ASP A 9 1.80 5.96 34.34
N ARG A 10 1.08 4.84 34.20
CA ARG A 10 -0.03 4.60 33.29
C ARG A 10 0.36 4.69 31.79
N LYS A 11 1.65 4.63 31.46
CA LYS A 11 2.09 4.55 30.08
C LYS A 11 2.14 3.10 29.60
N ALA A 12 1.74 2.91 28.34
CA ALA A 12 1.89 1.61 27.69
C ALA A 12 3.36 1.36 27.34
N SER A 13 3.80 0.13 27.51
CA SER A 13 5.09 -0.36 27.03
C SER A 13 4.94 -1.71 26.33
N ILE A 14 5.87 -1.99 25.44
CA ILE A 14 5.89 -3.24 24.68
C ILE A 14 7.05 -4.09 25.19
N ASP A 15 6.74 -5.27 25.68
CA ASP A 15 7.70 -6.31 26.00
C ASP A 15 8.15 -6.97 24.68
N TRP A 16 9.33 -6.63 24.21
CA TRP A 16 9.84 -7.07 22.91
C TRP A 16 10.16 -8.56 22.87
N ASP A 17 10.40 -9.20 24.00
CA ASP A 17 10.64 -10.64 24.07
C ASP A 17 9.35 -11.45 23.87
N LYS A 18 8.18 -10.82 24.11
CA LYS A 18 6.85 -11.41 23.90
C LYS A 18 6.18 -10.91 22.62
N CYS A 19 6.68 -9.84 22.05
CA CYS A 19 6.09 -9.22 20.86
C CYS A 19 6.36 -10.09 19.63
N VAL A 20 5.30 -10.56 18.98
CA VAL A 20 5.38 -11.35 17.74
C VAL A 20 5.14 -10.52 16.49
N GLY A 21 5.11 -9.18 16.59
CA GLY A 21 4.92 -8.28 15.45
C GLY A 21 3.53 -8.34 14.79
N CYS A 22 2.50 -8.79 15.49
CA CYS A 22 1.16 -8.97 14.90
C CYS A 22 0.40 -7.66 14.58
N GLY A 23 0.92 -6.49 14.96
CA GLY A 23 0.33 -5.16 14.70
C GLY A 23 -0.99 -4.85 15.42
N ARG A 24 -1.57 -5.79 16.18
CA ARG A 24 -2.89 -5.60 16.81
C ARG A 24 -2.95 -4.40 17.76
N CYS A 25 -1.87 -4.12 18.50
CA CYS A 25 -1.79 -2.96 19.39
C CYS A 25 -1.80 -1.63 18.61
N ILE A 26 -1.19 -1.60 17.43
CA ILE A 26 -1.21 -0.45 16.51
C ILE A 26 -2.64 -0.27 15.99
N ALA A 27 -3.27 -1.32 15.48
CA ALA A 27 -4.60 -1.28 14.87
C ALA A 27 -5.72 -0.83 15.83
N VAL A 28 -5.58 -1.07 17.15
CA VAL A 28 -6.60 -0.66 18.14
C VAL A 28 -6.30 0.69 18.81
N CYS A 29 -5.16 1.31 18.50
CA CYS A 29 -4.75 2.56 19.10
C CYS A 29 -5.38 3.74 18.33
N ASN A 30 -6.48 4.28 18.84
CA ASN A 30 -7.18 5.41 18.23
C ASN A 30 -6.51 6.78 18.43
N THR A 31 -5.32 6.81 19.00
CA THR A 31 -4.53 8.04 19.26
C THR A 31 -3.16 8.01 18.58
N ASP A 32 -2.89 7.01 17.73
CA ASP A 32 -1.59 6.79 17.06
C ASP A 32 -0.37 6.82 17.99
N ALA A 33 -0.60 6.50 19.28
CA ALA A 33 0.46 6.49 20.28
C ALA A 33 1.41 5.29 20.14
N ILE A 34 0.98 4.24 19.42
CA ILE A 34 1.77 3.03 19.18
C ILE A 34 2.10 2.99 17.68
N ARG A 35 3.37 3.01 17.37
CA ARG A 35 3.88 3.04 15.99
C ARG A 35 4.90 1.91 15.77
N PRO A 36 5.16 1.51 14.51
CA PRO A 36 6.27 0.61 14.18
C PRO A 36 7.60 1.16 14.71
N GLY A 37 8.48 0.27 15.18
CA GLY A 37 9.74 0.66 15.81
C GLY A 37 10.85 1.11 14.85
N ASN A 38 10.68 0.90 13.54
CA ASN A 38 11.63 1.31 12.51
C ASN A 38 10.95 1.52 11.14
N ASP A 39 11.59 2.32 10.27
CA ASP A 39 11.09 2.61 8.92
C ASP A 39 11.26 1.42 7.95
N ALA A 40 12.17 0.50 8.23
CA ALA A 40 12.32 -0.75 7.47
C ALA A 40 11.08 -1.66 7.55
N ALA A 41 10.18 -1.42 8.52
CA ALA A 41 8.91 -2.13 8.63
C ALA A 41 8.01 -1.98 7.40
N MET A 42 8.10 -0.90 6.64
CA MET A 42 7.27 -0.69 5.45
C MET A 42 7.72 -1.57 4.27
N GLU A 43 9.03 -1.70 4.06
CA GLU A 43 9.55 -2.61 3.03
C GLU A 43 9.27 -4.08 3.40
N GLU A 44 9.50 -4.44 4.65
CA GLU A 44 9.19 -5.76 5.18
C GLU A 44 7.69 -6.08 5.04
N LEU A 45 6.81 -5.11 5.31
CA LEU A 45 5.37 -5.26 5.12
C LEU A 45 5.04 -5.59 3.67
N GLY A 46 5.61 -4.86 2.70
CA GLY A 46 5.43 -5.13 1.27
C GLY A 46 5.85 -6.56 0.89
N CYS A 47 6.98 -7.03 1.40
CA CYS A 47 7.44 -8.41 1.19
C CYS A 47 6.47 -9.43 1.80
N ARG A 48 5.98 -9.19 3.03
CA ARG A 48 5.02 -10.10 3.70
C ARG A 48 3.68 -10.13 2.98
N MET A 49 3.19 -9.01 2.47
CA MET A 49 1.97 -8.98 1.65
C MET A 49 2.11 -9.89 0.43
N ALA A 50 3.23 -9.83 -0.28
CA ALA A 50 3.52 -10.70 -1.41
C ALA A 50 3.54 -12.19 -1.01
N GLU A 51 4.17 -12.54 0.11
CA GLU A 51 4.24 -13.92 0.60
C GLU A 51 2.84 -14.47 0.97
N TYR A 52 1.98 -13.64 1.60
CA TYR A 52 0.60 -14.01 1.88
C TYR A 52 -0.23 -14.15 0.59
N ALA A 53 -0.08 -13.24 -0.36
CA ALA A 53 -0.72 -13.37 -1.66
C ALA A 53 -0.33 -14.67 -2.35
N LYS A 54 0.97 -15.03 -2.35
CA LYS A 54 1.44 -16.31 -2.88
C LYS A 54 0.76 -17.50 -2.22
N ALA A 55 0.64 -17.52 -0.91
CA ALA A 55 -0.01 -18.59 -0.18
C ALA A 55 -1.48 -18.80 -0.58
N VAL A 56 -2.14 -17.75 -1.06
CA VAL A 56 -3.52 -17.83 -1.55
C VAL A 56 -3.59 -18.33 -2.99
N VAL A 57 -2.72 -17.83 -3.88
CA VAL A 57 -2.84 -18.06 -5.33
C VAL A 57 -2.05 -19.28 -5.83
N ASP A 58 -1.02 -19.73 -5.09
CA ASP A 58 -0.08 -20.75 -5.55
C ASP A 58 -0.79 -22.08 -5.87
N GLY A 59 -0.52 -22.62 -7.07
CA GLY A 59 -1.09 -23.87 -7.55
C GLY A 59 -2.60 -23.85 -7.80
N ARG A 60 -3.25 -22.68 -7.86
CA ARG A 60 -4.70 -22.54 -8.09
C ARG A 60 -4.99 -21.82 -9.39
N PRO A 61 -6.08 -22.19 -10.10
CA PRO A 61 -6.60 -21.35 -11.17
C PRO A 61 -6.99 -19.97 -10.60
N GLN A 62 -6.56 -18.91 -11.28
CA GLN A 62 -6.81 -17.55 -10.82
C GLN A 62 -7.13 -16.63 -12.00
N PHE A 63 -7.96 -15.64 -11.75
CA PHE A 63 -8.28 -14.54 -12.64
C PHE A 63 -8.58 -13.33 -11.78
N HIS A 64 -7.99 -12.20 -12.12
CA HIS A 64 -8.03 -11.00 -11.31
C HIS A 64 -8.68 -9.86 -12.07
N ILE A 65 -9.49 -9.07 -11.38
CA ILE A 65 -10.11 -7.85 -11.89
C ILE A 65 -9.78 -6.74 -10.90
N SER A 66 -9.37 -5.60 -11.43
CA SER A 66 -9.11 -4.39 -10.66
C SER A 66 -9.96 -3.25 -11.19
N LEU A 67 -10.69 -2.58 -10.31
CA LEU A 67 -11.41 -1.34 -10.59
C LEU A 67 -10.54 -0.18 -10.11
N VAL A 68 -10.00 0.59 -11.05
CA VAL A 68 -9.18 1.77 -10.75
C VAL A 68 -10.11 2.97 -10.70
N ILE A 69 -10.81 3.09 -9.59
CA ILE A 69 -11.80 4.12 -9.27
C ILE A 69 -11.60 4.56 -7.82
N ASP A 70 -11.99 5.79 -7.50
CA ASP A 70 -11.92 6.36 -6.14
C ASP A 70 -10.55 6.15 -5.47
N VAL A 71 -9.46 6.37 -6.21
CA VAL A 71 -8.09 6.14 -5.72
C VAL A 71 -7.78 7.10 -4.58
N SER A 72 -7.88 6.61 -3.35
CA SER A 72 -7.70 7.38 -2.13
C SER A 72 -6.22 7.64 -1.80
N PRO A 73 -5.90 8.73 -1.06
CA PRO A 73 -4.53 9.04 -0.67
C PRO A 73 -3.93 8.04 0.33
N TYR A 74 -4.78 7.45 1.17
CA TYR A 74 -4.38 6.49 2.21
C TYR A 74 -5.07 5.15 1.97
N CYS A 75 -4.53 4.10 2.60
CA CYS A 75 -5.19 2.81 2.67
C CYS A 75 -6.61 2.97 3.26
N ASP A 76 -7.56 2.17 2.80
CA ASP A 76 -8.96 2.15 3.26
C ASP A 76 -9.12 1.94 4.78
N CYS A 77 -8.08 1.44 5.45
CA CYS A 77 -8.04 1.34 6.91
C CYS A 77 -7.92 2.70 7.63
N HIS A 78 -7.64 3.78 6.92
CA HIS A 78 -7.57 5.14 7.44
C HIS A 78 -8.93 5.84 7.33
N GLY A 79 -9.39 6.44 8.42
CA GLY A 79 -10.68 7.15 8.48
C GLY A 79 -10.65 8.56 7.91
N GLU A 80 -9.46 9.09 7.61
CA GLU A 80 -9.23 10.43 7.07
C GLU A 80 -9.18 10.49 5.52
N ASN A 81 -9.52 9.40 4.85
CA ASN A 81 -9.67 9.41 3.41
C ASN A 81 -10.81 10.34 2.98
N ASP A 82 -10.55 11.15 1.96
CA ASP A 82 -11.49 12.15 1.46
C ASP A 82 -11.47 12.15 -0.08
N LEU A 83 -11.03 13.22 -0.72
CA LEU A 83 -11.05 13.35 -2.17
C LEU A 83 -10.08 12.37 -2.85
N PRO A 84 -10.50 11.64 -3.91
CA PRO A 84 -9.58 10.84 -4.72
C PRO A 84 -8.41 11.66 -5.26
N ILE A 85 -7.24 11.02 -5.37
CA ILE A 85 -6.02 11.71 -5.82
C ILE A 85 -5.93 11.87 -7.34
N VAL A 86 -6.58 10.98 -8.09
CA VAL A 86 -6.66 10.99 -9.55
C VAL A 86 -8.08 10.67 -10.02
N PRO A 87 -8.48 11.06 -11.24
CA PRO A 87 -9.75 10.63 -11.82
C PRO A 87 -9.85 9.12 -11.98
N ASP A 88 -11.08 8.60 -12.04
CA ASP A 88 -11.33 7.21 -12.36
C ASP A 88 -10.70 6.82 -13.69
N VAL A 89 -10.06 5.67 -13.73
CA VAL A 89 -9.38 5.15 -14.92
C VAL A 89 -10.22 4.09 -15.64
N GLY A 90 -10.76 3.14 -14.88
CA GLY A 90 -11.58 2.08 -15.43
C GLY A 90 -11.31 0.71 -14.82
N MET A 91 -11.60 -0.33 -15.58
CA MET A 91 -11.48 -1.72 -15.16
C MET A 91 -10.37 -2.43 -15.93
N PHE A 92 -9.54 -3.15 -15.20
CA PHE A 92 -8.47 -3.99 -15.75
C PHE A 92 -8.69 -5.45 -15.34
N ALA A 93 -8.22 -6.38 -16.16
CA ALA A 93 -8.29 -7.80 -15.84
C ALA A 93 -7.06 -8.56 -16.38
N SER A 94 -6.59 -9.55 -15.61
CA SER A 94 -5.48 -10.39 -16.01
C SER A 94 -5.51 -11.74 -15.27
N PHE A 95 -4.85 -12.74 -15.83
CA PHE A 95 -4.51 -13.98 -15.12
C PHE A 95 -3.25 -13.84 -14.27
N ASP A 96 -2.45 -12.80 -14.50
CA ASP A 96 -1.26 -12.46 -13.72
C ASP A 96 -1.56 -11.26 -12.82
N PRO A 97 -1.62 -11.44 -11.49
CA PRO A 97 -1.94 -10.36 -10.56
C PRO A 97 -0.85 -9.28 -10.51
N VAL A 98 0.41 -9.65 -10.71
CA VAL A 98 1.54 -8.70 -10.66
C VAL A 98 1.52 -7.78 -11.88
N ALA A 99 1.26 -8.35 -13.06
CA ALA A 99 1.07 -7.59 -14.30
C ALA A 99 -0.14 -6.66 -14.20
N LEU A 100 -1.22 -7.13 -13.57
CA LEU A 100 -2.44 -6.34 -13.34
C LEU A 100 -2.15 -5.12 -12.48
N ASP A 101 -1.54 -5.32 -11.31
CA ASP A 101 -1.24 -4.23 -10.38
C ASP A 101 -0.25 -3.23 -10.97
N GLN A 102 0.76 -3.71 -11.70
CA GLN A 102 1.69 -2.83 -12.41
C GLN A 102 0.96 -1.96 -13.45
N ALA A 103 0.07 -2.56 -14.26
CA ALA A 103 -0.70 -1.84 -15.26
C ALA A 103 -1.63 -0.80 -14.63
N CYS A 104 -2.28 -1.14 -13.51
CA CYS A 104 -3.13 -0.22 -12.75
C CYS A 104 -2.34 0.96 -12.19
N ALA A 105 -1.18 0.70 -11.57
CA ALA A 105 -0.31 1.76 -11.03
C ALA A 105 0.20 2.69 -12.13
N ASP A 106 0.65 2.14 -13.26
CA ASP A 106 1.09 2.92 -14.43
C ASP A 106 -0.05 3.75 -15.04
N ALA A 107 -1.28 3.23 -15.00
CA ALA A 107 -2.46 3.95 -15.49
C ALA A 107 -2.84 5.10 -14.57
N CYS A 108 -2.76 4.93 -13.23
CA CYS A 108 -2.90 6.01 -12.25
C CYS A 108 -1.85 7.10 -12.45
N GLY A 109 -0.58 6.71 -12.62
CA GLY A 109 0.53 7.65 -12.81
C GLY A 109 0.41 8.51 -14.07
N LYS A 110 -0.42 8.12 -15.05
CA LYS A 110 -0.69 8.89 -16.27
C LYS A 110 -1.83 9.90 -16.11
N GLN A 111 -2.60 9.82 -15.02
CA GLN A 111 -3.72 10.74 -14.78
C GLN A 111 -3.23 12.06 -14.20
N PRO A 112 -3.90 13.19 -14.48
CA PRO A 112 -3.64 14.42 -13.76
C PRO A 112 -4.10 14.30 -12.31
N PRO A 113 -3.40 14.94 -11.35
CA PRO A 113 -3.90 15.06 -9.98
C PRO A 113 -5.25 15.80 -9.96
N ILE A 114 -6.15 15.38 -9.08
CA ILE A 114 -7.39 16.12 -8.85
C ILE A 114 -7.06 17.39 -8.04
N PRO A 115 -7.47 18.59 -8.50
CA PRO A 115 -7.24 19.83 -7.77
C PRO A 115 -7.86 19.80 -6.36
N GLY A 116 -7.07 20.18 -5.36
CA GLY A 116 -7.46 20.14 -3.95
C GLY A 116 -7.40 18.76 -3.30
N SER A 117 -6.95 17.72 -4.02
CA SER A 117 -6.67 16.41 -3.42
C SER A 117 -5.39 16.44 -2.59
N HIS A 118 -5.22 15.41 -1.76
CA HIS A 118 -3.99 15.25 -0.98
C HIS A 118 -2.72 15.24 -1.86
N LEU A 119 -2.76 14.59 -3.02
CA LEU A 119 -1.66 14.60 -3.98
C LEU A 119 -1.36 16.02 -4.47
N ASP A 120 -2.38 16.77 -4.88
CA ASP A 120 -2.25 18.14 -5.35
C ASP A 120 -1.66 19.05 -4.25
N GLU A 121 -2.14 18.92 -3.01
CA GLU A 121 -1.59 19.63 -1.85
C GLU A 121 -0.13 19.30 -1.60
N GLN A 122 0.25 18.02 -1.66
CA GLN A 122 1.65 17.60 -1.47
C GLN A 122 2.56 18.18 -2.57
N MET A 123 2.09 18.19 -3.82
CA MET A 123 2.85 18.74 -4.95
C MET A 123 3.08 20.26 -4.86
N HIS A 124 2.22 20.97 -4.12
CA HIS A 124 2.35 22.42 -3.91
C HIS A 124 3.06 22.80 -2.58
N ARG A 125 3.50 21.81 -1.77
CA ARG A 125 4.21 22.09 -0.51
C ARG A 125 5.59 22.67 -0.77
N GLU A 126 6.00 23.59 0.10
CA GLU A 126 7.38 24.08 0.13
C GLU A 126 8.39 22.93 0.29
N GLY A 127 9.39 22.88 -0.58
CA GLY A 127 10.40 21.82 -0.57
C GLY A 127 9.96 20.51 -1.24
N PHE A 128 8.81 20.48 -1.92
CA PHE A 128 8.39 19.30 -2.68
C PHE A 128 9.45 18.88 -3.70
N CYS A 129 9.68 17.57 -3.77
CA CYS A 129 10.55 16.95 -4.77
C CYS A 129 9.76 15.85 -5.49
N ASP A 130 9.40 16.09 -6.75
CA ASP A 130 8.65 15.14 -7.56
C ASP A 130 9.42 13.83 -7.75
N LYS A 131 8.80 12.73 -7.36
CA LYS A 131 9.31 11.36 -7.52
C LYS A 131 8.84 10.70 -8.82
N HIS A 132 8.07 11.43 -9.65
CA HIS A 132 7.44 10.92 -10.87
C HIS A 132 6.53 9.70 -10.60
N ASP A 133 5.92 9.66 -9.42
CA ASP A 133 5.06 8.59 -8.94
C ASP A 133 4.01 9.18 -7.99
N HIS A 134 2.74 9.10 -8.37
CA HIS A 134 1.65 9.72 -7.62
C HIS A 134 1.48 9.12 -6.22
N PHE A 135 1.70 7.82 -6.07
CA PHE A 135 1.59 7.15 -4.77
C PHE A 135 2.72 7.59 -3.83
N ILE A 136 3.96 7.64 -4.33
CA ILE A 136 5.11 8.10 -3.54
C ILE A 136 5.03 9.61 -3.27
N ASN A 137 4.53 10.40 -4.23
CA ASN A 137 4.30 11.82 -4.02
C ASN A 137 3.23 12.08 -2.96
N SER A 138 2.16 11.25 -2.89
CA SER A 138 1.15 11.31 -1.85
C SER A 138 1.70 10.86 -0.49
N MET A 139 2.45 9.75 -0.47
CA MET A 139 2.91 9.07 0.74
C MET A 139 4.40 8.73 0.63
N PRO A 140 5.31 9.70 0.87
CA PRO A 140 6.76 9.53 0.64
C PRO A 140 7.44 8.42 1.48
N ASN A 141 6.79 7.97 2.54
CA ASN A 141 7.30 6.92 3.42
C ASN A 141 6.90 5.50 2.96
N THR A 142 6.22 5.37 1.83
CA THR A 142 5.78 4.08 1.27
C THR A 142 6.39 3.87 -0.11
N ASP A 143 6.62 2.60 -0.47
CA ASP A 143 7.01 2.22 -1.83
C ASP A 143 6.29 0.93 -2.25
N TRP A 144 5.18 1.07 -2.99
CA TRP A 144 4.38 -0.04 -3.51
C TRP A 144 5.18 -0.98 -4.41
N ARG A 145 6.24 -0.49 -5.06
CA ARG A 145 7.08 -1.27 -5.99
C ARG A 145 7.83 -2.40 -5.29
N VAL A 146 8.10 -2.26 -3.98
CA VAL A 146 8.73 -3.33 -3.18
C VAL A 146 7.87 -4.59 -3.17
N CYS A 147 6.56 -4.44 -2.99
CA CYS A 147 5.62 -5.57 -3.01
C CYS A 147 5.65 -6.29 -4.36
N LEU A 148 5.49 -5.55 -5.47
CA LEU A 148 5.47 -6.15 -6.81
C LEU A 148 6.82 -6.78 -7.19
N ALA A 149 7.93 -6.14 -6.83
CA ALA A 149 9.26 -6.70 -7.05
C ALA A 149 9.46 -8.02 -6.27
N HIS A 150 8.94 -8.09 -5.04
CA HIS A 150 9.00 -9.32 -4.25
C HIS A 150 8.07 -10.40 -4.81
N CYS A 151 6.86 -10.03 -5.27
CA CYS A 151 5.94 -10.94 -5.97
C CYS A 151 6.60 -11.60 -7.18
N GLU A 152 7.29 -10.81 -8.01
CA GLU A 152 8.04 -11.32 -9.17
C GLU A 152 9.18 -12.23 -8.73
N LYS A 153 9.96 -11.84 -7.72
CA LYS A 153 11.07 -12.63 -7.16
C LYS A 153 10.62 -13.99 -6.63
N ILE A 154 9.46 -14.07 -5.98
CA ILE A 154 8.94 -15.35 -5.43
C ILE A 154 8.05 -16.12 -6.42
N GLY A 155 7.91 -15.63 -7.65
CA GLY A 155 7.26 -16.35 -8.75
C GLY A 155 5.73 -16.34 -8.69
N ILE A 156 5.10 -15.25 -8.27
CA ILE A 156 3.66 -15.07 -8.40
C ILE A 156 3.27 -14.68 -9.83
N GLY A 157 4.06 -13.82 -10.46
CA GLY A 157 3.81 -13.28 -11.79
C GLY A 157 4.97 -12.43 -12.27
N THR A 158 4.73 -11.55 -13.24
CA THR A 158 5.72 -10.63 -13.81
C THR A 158 5.16 -9.21 -13.88
N ARG A 159 6.02 -8.20 -13.73
CA ARG A 159 5.64 -6.80 -13.90
C ARG A 159 5.53 -6.35 -15.36
N SER A 160 5.94 -7.21 -16.29
CA SER A 160 5.81 -6.97 -17.73
C SER A 160 4.41 -7.31 -18.20
N TYR A 161 3.78 -6.42 -18.95
CA TYR A 161 2.42 -6.62 -19.47
C TYR A 161 2.26 -6.04 -20.87
N GLU A 162 1.27 -6.53 -21.60
CA GLU A 162 0.71 -5.92 -22.79
C GLU A 162 -0.73 -5.50 -22.49
N LEU A 163 -1.03 -4.22 -22.72
CA LEU A 163 -2.38 -3.69 -22.50
C LEU A 163 -3.21 -3.83 -23.78
N VAL A 164 -4.29 -4.58 -23.70
CA VAL A 164 -5.25 -4.76 -24.78
C VAL A 164 -6.57 -4.09 -24.41
N GLU A 165 -6.97 -3.08 -25.18
CA GLU A 165 -8.27 -2.43 -25.01
C GLU A 165 -9.39 -3.30 -25.55
N VAL A 166 -10.37 -3.61 -24.68
CA VAL A 166 -11.58 -4.35 -25.05
C VAL A 166 -12.73 -3.36 -25.19
N LYS A 167 -13.36 -3.37 -26.39
CA LYS A 167 -14.51 -2.50 -26.73
C LYS A 167 -15.81 -3.24 -26.61
#